data_d4c158d4e4a0427c33065c2a5bae1054
#
_entry.id   d4c158d4e4a0427c33065c2a5bae1054
#
_cell.length_a   1.000
_cell.length_b   1.000
_cell.length_c   1.000
_cell.angle_alpha   90.00
_cell.angle_beta   90.00
_cell.angle_gamma   90.00
#
_symmetry.space_group_name_H-M   'P 1'
#
loop_
_entity.id
_entity.type
_entity.pdbx_description
1 polymer ?
#
loop_
_entity_poly.entity_id
_entity_poly.type
_entity_poly.pdbx_seq_one_letter_code
_entity_poly.pdbx_strand_id
1 'polypeptide(L)'
;MRRVLILGSTGSIGTQALDVIDSRRDRFEVVGLAAGSNARLLEEQAARFGVTRTALGAADAERLVRDVEADVVLNGITGSVGLGPTLAALESGRTLALANKESLIVGGELVTSLAAPGQIVPVDSEHSAIAQALRSGTPDEVRRLVLTASGGPFRGRRRDELATVTPAQALAHPTWDMGRVVTTNSATLVNKGLEVIEAHLLFGVDYDRIDVVVHPQSVVHSMVEFIDGSTIAQASPPDMRLPISLGLDWPRRVAGVGAPLDWTRASEWTFESLDD
;
A
#
# COMPACT_ATOMS: atom_id res chain seq x y z
N MET A 1 -9.58 -6.18 -20.96
CA MET A 1 -10.02 -5.69 -19.64
C MET A 1 -9.38 -6.55 -18.58
N ARG A 2 -8.80 -5.98 -17.49
CA ARG A 2 -8.26 -6.77 -16.38
C ARG A 2 -9.36 -7.10 -15.38
N ARG A 3 -9.49 -8.36 -15.04
CA ARG A 3 -10.46 -8.85 -14.04
C ARG A 3 -9.88 -8.69 -12.65
N VAL A 4 -10.55 -7.91 -11.81
CA VAL A 4 -10.08 -7.52 -10.48
C VAL A 4 -10.99 -8.12 -9.41
N LEU A 5 -10.40 -8.85 -8.46
CA LEU A 5 -11.03 -9.29 -7.23
C LEU A 5 -10.57 -8.38 -6.08
N ILE A 6 -11.50 -7.79 -5.34
CA ILE A 6 -11.17 -6.84 -4.26
C ILE A 6 -11.54 -7.43 -2.90
N LEU A 7 -10.55 -7.62 -2.06
CA LEU A 7 -10.69 -8.05 -0.68
C LEU A 7 -10.57 -6.84 0.26
N GLY A 8 -11.54 -6.67 1.15
CA GLY A 8 -11.68 -5.46 1.97
C GLY A 8 -12.30 -4.29 1.20
N SER A 9 -13.26 -4.57 0.30
CA SER A 9 -13.88 -3.59 -0.61
C SER A 9 -14.55 -2.41 0.11
N THR A 10 -15.01 -2.61 1.32
CA THR A 10 -15.70 -1.58 2.14
C THR A 10 -14.74 -0.74 2.99
N GLY A 11 -13.43 -1.08 3.00
CA GLY A 11 -12.39 -0.32 3.67
C GLY A 11 -11.85 0.85 2.80
N SER A 12 -10.94 1.64 3.36
CA SER A 12 -10.36 2.83 2.69
C SER A 12 -9.71 2.49 1.35
N ILE A 13 -8.89 1.44 1.28
CA ILE A 13 -8.23 1.00 0.05
C ILE A 13 -9.26 0.46 -0.96
N GLY A 14 -10.19 -0.37 -0.50
CA GLY A 14 -11.19 -0.99 -1.37
C GLY A 14 -12.14 0.01 -2.02
N THR A 15 -12.60 1.02 -1.27
CA THR A 15 -13.47 2.09 -1.80
C THR A 15 -12.74 2.93 -2.83
N GLN A 16 -11.49 3.30 -2.58
CA GLN A 16 -10.67 4.04 -3.55
C GLN A 16 -10.32 3.19 -4.79
N ALA A 17 -10.12 1.88 -4.63
CA ALA A 17 -9.95 0.98 -5.77
C ALA A 17 -11.20 0.93 -6.66
N LEU A 18 -12.38 0.87 -6.05
CA LEU A 18 -13.64 0.93 -6.78
C LEU A 18 -13.85 2.27 -7.50
N ASP A 19 -13.42 3.40 -6.91
CA ASP A 19 -13.46 4.71 -7.59
C ASP A 19 -12.50 4.76 -8.78
N VAL A 20 -11.30 4.20 -8.66
CA VAL A 20 -10.36 4.06 -9.79
C VAL A 20 -10.98 3.23 -10.91
N ILE A 21 -11.55 2.08 -10.57
CA ILE A 21 -12.15 1.18 -11.55
C ILE A 21 -13.38 1.83 -12.22
N ASP A 22 -14.21 2.52 -11.44
CA ASP A 22 -15.41 3.19 -11.97
C ASP A 22 -15.05 4.27 -13.00
N SER A 23 -13.97 5.00 -12.78
CA SER A 23 -13.44 5.99 -13.72
C SER A 23 -12.80 5.36 -14.98
N ARG A 24 -12.48 4.07 -14.95
CA ARG A 24 -11.73 3.36 -15.99
C ARG A 24 -12.31 1.97 -16.29
N ARG A 25 -13.62 1.89 -16.43
CA ARG A 25 -14.33 0.65 -16.81
C ARG A 25 -13.93 0.13 -18.20
N ASP A 26 -13.26 0.92 -18.98
CA ASP A 26 -12.63 0.50 -20.24
C ASP A 26 -11.42 -0.44 -20.02
N ARG A 27 -10.79 -0.38 -18.83
CA ARG A 27 -9.59 -1.16 -18.48
C ARG A 27 -9.83 -2.28 -17.49
N PHE A 28 -10.77 -2.09 -16.56
CA PHE A 28 -10.98 -2.95 -15.41
C PHE A 28 -12.42 -3.48 -15.34
N GLU A 29 -12.53 -4.70 -14.86
CA GLU A 29 -13.79 -5.37 -14.51
C GLU A 29 -13.70 -5.89 -13.09
N VAL A 30 -14.66 -5.58 -12.24
CA VAL A 30 -14.76 -6.17 -10.91
C VAL A 30 -15.47 -7.52 -11.01
N VAL A 31 -14.76 -8.59 -10.66
CA VAL A 31 -15.30 -9.97 -10.76
C VAL A 31 -15.70 -10.56 -9.42
N GLY A 32 -15.27 -9.93 -8.31
CA GLY A 32 -15.65 -10.37 -6.97
C GLY A 32 -15.31 -9.31 -5.93
N LEU A 33 -16.06 -9.30 -4.84
CA LEU A 33 -15.92 -8.38 -3.73
C LEU A 33 -15.96 -9.12 -2.41
N ALA A 34 -15.05 -8.79 -1.48
CA ALA A 34 -15.12 -9.28 -0.12
C ALA A 34 -15.04 -8.12 0.88
N ALA A 35 -15.79 -8.22 1.97
CA ALA A 35 -15.78 -7.28 3.09
C ALA A 35 -15.61 -8.02 4.42
N GLY A 36 -15.18 -7.29 5.48
CA GLY A 36 -15.05 -7.84 6.80
C GLY A 36 -16.41 -8.10 7.45
N SER A 37 -17.16 -7.02 7.75
CA SER A 37 -18.45 -7.08 8.46
C SER A 37 -19.53 -6.16 7.90
N ASN A 38 -19.18 -5.25 6.99
CA ASN A 38 -20.13 -4.28 6.44
C ASN A 38 -20.89 -4.86 5.23
N ALA A 39 -21.86 -5.75 5.53
CA ALA A 39 -22.66 -6.44 4.51
C ALA A 39 -23.47 -5.45 3.66
N ARG A 40 -24.05 -4.40 4.29
CA ARG A 40 -24.88 -3.42 3.56
C ARG A 40 -24.08 -2.71 2.47
N LEU A 41 -22.90 -2.17 2.80
CA LEU A 41 -22.06 -1.48 1.81
C LEU A 41 -21.53 -2.45 0.75
N LEU A 42 -21.24 -3.71 1.12
CA LEU A 42 -20.85 -4.76 0.18
C LEU A 42 -21.95 -5.02 -0.86
N GLU A 43 -23.19 -5.11 -0.44
CA GLU A 43 -24.36 -5.29 -1.33
C GLU A 43 -24.54 -4.09 -2.27
N GLU A 44 -24.42 -2.86 -1.75
CA GLU A 44 -24.48 -1.64 -2.54
C GLU A 44 -23.36 -1.59 -3.61
N GLN A 45 -22.13 -1.96 -3.23
CA GLN A 45 -21.00 -2.05 -4.16
C GLN A 45 -21.22 -3.15 -5.21
N ALA A 46 -21.68 -4.32 -4.80
CA ALA A 46 -21.97 -5.44 -5.70
C ALA A 46 -23.03 -5.05 -6.76
N ALA A 47 -24.11 -4.40 -6.34
CA ALA A 47 -25.14 -3.90 -7.25
C ALA A 47 -24.59 -2.84 -8.22
N ARG A 48 -23.77 -1.88 -7.74
CA ARG A 48 -23.17 -0.82 -8.57
C ARG A 48 -22.27 -1.35 -9.69
N PHE A 49 -21.52 -2.43 -9.38
CA PHE A 49 -20.56 -3.02 -10.33
C PHE A 49 -21.09 -4.27 -11.04
N GLY A 50 -22.31 -4.70 -10.75
CA GLY A 50 -22.90 -5.90 -11.35
C GLY A 50 -22.26 -7.21 -10.90
N VAL A 51 -21.65 -7.22 -9.71
CA VAL A 51 -20.92 -8.36 -9.15
C VAL A 51 -21.88 -9.29 -8.43
N THR A 52 -21.84 -10.58 -8.76
CA THR A 52 -22.64 -11.62 -8.08
C THR A 52 -21.81 -12.46 -7.11
N ARG A 53 -20.48 -12.38 -7.19
CA ARG A 53 -19.53 -13.16 -6.36
C ARG A 53 -19.06 -12.29 -5.20
N THR A 54 -19.65 -12.49 -4.04
CA THR A 54 -19.33 -11.73 -2.82
C THR A 54 -18.97 -12.64 -1.66
N ALA A 55 -18.20 -12.13 -0.71
CA ALA A 55 -17.83 -12.83 0.51
C ALA A 55 -17.84 -11.89 1.73
N LEU A 56 -18.17 -12.43 2.90
CA LEU A 56 -18.15 -11.72 4.17
C LEU A 56 -17.25 -12.46 5.17
N GLY A 57 -16.22 -11.77 5.66
CA GLY A 57 -15.18 -12.35 6.53
C GLY A 57 -14.00 -12.95 5.77
N ALA A 58 -12.88 -13.13 6.49
CA ALA A 58 -11.60 -13.54 5.88
C ALA A 58 -11.61 -14.96 5.30
N ALA A 59 -12.26 -15.91 5.99
CA ALA A 59 -12.33 -17.30 5.51
C ALA A 59 -13.14 -17.43 4.22
N ASP A 60 -14.23 -16.67 4.08
CA ASP A 60 -15.02 -16.63 2.85
C ASP A 60 -14.30 -15.86 1.74
N ALA A 61 -13.54 -14.84 2.10
CA ALA A 61 -12.67 -14.13 1.16
C ALA A 61 -11.58 -15.05 0.56
N GLU A 62 -11.00 -15.94 1.37
CA GLU A 62 -10.03 -16.94 0.89
C GLU A 62 -10.68 -17.91 -0.11
N ARG A 63 -11.87 -18.42 0.22
CA ARG A 63 -12.64 -19.27 -0.72
C ARG A 63 -12.97 -18.53 -2.02
N LEU A 64 -13.40 -17.27 -1.90
CA LEU A 64 -13.70 -16.43 -3.07
C LEU A 64 -12.48 -16.29 -4.00
N VAL A 65 -11.28 -16.11 -3.43
CA VAL A 65 -10.04 -16.08 -4.22
C VAL A 65 -9.85 -17.38 -5.00
N ARG A 66 -10.10 -18.54 -4.41
CA ARG A 66 -9.94 -19.84 -5.08
C ARG A 66 -10.98 -20.09 -6.18
N ASP A 67 -12.22 -19.64 -5.96
CA ASP A 67 -13.39 -19.95 -6.79
C ASP A 67 -13.60 -18.98 -7.95
N VAL A 68 -13.07 -17.75 -7.88
CA VAL A 68 -13.30 -16.71 -8.89
C VAL A 68 -12.07 -16.50 -9.75
N GLU A 69 -12.20 -16.60 -11.04
CA GLU A 69 -11.14 -16.24 -11.96
C GLU A 69 -10.89 -14.73 -11.97
N ALA A 70 -9.67 -14.32 -11.67
CA ALA A 70 -9.22 -12.94 -11.69
C ALA A 70 -7.78 -12.84 -12.23
N ASP A 71 -7.44 -11.71 -12.82
CA ASP A 71 -6.07 -11.43 -13.25
C ASP A 71 -5.28 -10.77 -12.11
N VAL A 72 -5.99 -10.04 -11.24
CA VAL A 72 -5.43 -9.33 -10.07
C VAL A 72 -6.32 -9.53 -8.86
N VAL A 73 -5.70 -9.83 -7.72
CA VAL A 73 -6.33 -9.80 -6.41
C VAL A 73 -5.77 -8.59 -5.64
N LEU A 74 -6.63 -7.62 -5.34
CA LEU A 74 -6.28 -6.53 -4.42
C LEU A 74 -6.62 -6.98 -2.99
N ASN A 75 -5.60 -7.16 -2.16
CA ASN A 75 -5.81 -7.48 -0.74
C ASN A 75 -5.67 -6.23 0.13
N GLY A 76 -6.80 -5.62 0.50
CA GLY A 76 -6.93 -4.51 1.44
C GLY A 76 -7.57 -4.91 2.78
N ILE A 77 -7.53 -6.19 3.14
CA ILE A 77 -7.97 -6.66 4.46
C ILE A 77 -7.01 -6.11 5.53
N THR A 78 -7.52 -5.60 6.62
CA THR A 78 -6.69 -5.09 7.71
C THR A 78 -6.28 -6.21 8.66
N GLY A 79 -4.99 -6.26 9.01
CA GLY A 79 -4.44 -7.20 9.99
C GLY A 79 -4.09 -8.58 9.43
N SER A 80 -3.53 -9.44 10.28
CA SER A 80 -3.00 -10.76 9.92
C SER A 80 -4.05 -11.76 9.38
N VAL A 81 -5.33 -11.49 9.59
CA VAL A 81 -6.43 -12.31 9.03
C VAL A 81 -6.46 -12.30 7.49
N GLY A 82 -5.76 -11.35 6.85
CA GLY A 82 -5.55 -11.31 5.41
C GLY A 82 -4.53 -12.33 4.89
N LEU A 83 -3.84 -13.09 5.75
CA LEU A 83 -2.80 -14.04 5.34
C LEU A 83 -3.35 -15.19 4.50
N GLY A 84 -4.45 -15.83 4.91
CA GLY A 84 -5.07 -16.91 4.13
C GLY A 84 -5.43 -16.46 2.70
N PRO A 85 -6.16 -15.37 2.51
CA PRO A 85 -6.41 -14.78 1.18
C PRO A 85 -5.14 -14.41 0.39
N THR A 86 -4.08 -13.93 1.06
CA THR A 86 -2.77 -13.66 0.44
C THR A 86 -2.17 -14.94 -0.16
N LEU A 87 -2.09 -16.01 0.64
CA LEU A 87 -1.56 -17.31 0.19
C LEU A 87 -2.39 -17.88 -0.96
N ALA A 88 -3.72 -17.83 -0.85
CA ALA A 88 -4.63 -18.30 -1.90
C ALA A 88 -4.42 -17.56 -3.23
N ALA A 89 -4.15 -16.24 -3.19
CA ALA A 89 -3.87 -15.45 -4.39
C ALA A 89 -2.54 -15.87 -5.03
N LEU A 90 -1.49 -16.08 -4.23
CA LEU A 90 -0.18 -16.52 -4.70
C LEU A 90 -0.22 -17.92 -5.28
N GLU A 91 -0.83 -18.89 -4.59
CA GLU A 91 -1.02 -20.28 -5.05
C GLU A 91 -1.79 -20.35 -6.37
N SER A 92 -2.70 -19.41 -6.60
CA SER A 92 -3.49 -19.34 -7.84
C SER A 92 -2.72 -18.69 -9.01
N GLY A 93 -1.46 -18.29 -8.83
CA GLY A 93 -0.64 -17.65 -9.86
C GLY A 93 -1.08 -16.24 -10.28
N ARG A 94 -1.98 -15.59 -9.52
CA ARG A 94 -2.52 -14.27 -9.85
C ARG A 94 -1.60 -13.17 -9.37
N THR A 95 -1.64 -12.01 -10.02
CA THR A 95 -0.99 -10.82 -9.48
C THR A 95 -1.66 -10.44 -8.16
N LEU A 96 -0.88 -10.33 -7.10
CA LEU A 96 -1.33 -9.85 -5.80
C LEU A 96 -0.97 -8.37 -5.64
N ALA A 97 -1.96 -7.48 -5.76
CA ALA A 97 -1.84 -6.08 -5.37
C ALA A 97 -1.99 -6.00 -3.85
N LEU A 98 -0.87 -5.94 -3.13
CA LEU A 98 -0.84 -6.10 -1.68
C LEU A 98 -0.90 -4.75 -0.96
N ALA A 99 -2.02 -4.49 -0.30
CA ALA A 99 -2.22 -3.36 0.62
C ALA A 99 -2.27 -3.80 2.10
N ASN A 100 -2.24 -5.11 2.35
CA ASN A 100 -2.20 -5.72 3.68
C ASN A 100 -0.77 -6.11 4.04
N LYS A 101 -0.01 -5.15 4.57
CA LYS A 101 1.38 -5.39 4.98
C LYS A 101 1.51 -6.43 6.10
N GLU A 102 0.52 -6.50 6.98
CA GLU A 102 0.54 -7.42 8.11
C GLU A 102 0.57 -8.89 7.67
N SER A 103 -0.09 -9.25 6.57
CA SER A 103 -0.04 -10.62 6.06
C SER A 103 1.35 -11.00 5.52
N LEU A 104 2.04 -10.07 4.86
CA LEU A 104 3.41 -10.29 4.41
C LEU A 104 4.38 -10.42 5.59
N ILE A 105 4.27 -9.51 6.57
CA ILE A 105 5.16 -9.49 7.74
C ILE A 105 4.97 -10.75 8.60
N VAL A 106 3.71 -11.12 8.90
CA VAL A 106 3.41 -12.32 9.70
C VAL A 106 3.75 -13.60 8.94
N GLY A 107 3.48 -13.63 7.63
CA GLY A 107 3.77 -14.79 6.78
C GLY A 107 5.25 -14.92 6.45
N GLY A 108 6.01 -13.82 6.40
CA GLY A 108 7.45 -13.80 6.17
C GLY A 108 7.87 -14.69 5.01
N GLU A 109 8.78 -15.62 5.29
CA GLU A 109 9.32 -16.57 4.33
C GLU A 109 8.23 -17.46 3.68
N LEU A 110 7.14 -17.76 4.39
CA LEU A 110 6.03 -18.52 3.81
C LEU A 110 5.41 -17.79 2.62
N VAL A 111 5.25 -16.48 2.71
CA VAL A 111 4.68 -15.66 1.62
C VAL A 111 5.72 -15.44 0.52
N THR A 112 6.96 -15.08 0.87
CA THR A 112 7.99 -14.75 -0.12
C THR A 112 8.46 -15.99 -0.92
N SER A 113 8.53 -17.16 -0.29
CA SER A 113 8.91 -18.40 -0.99
C SER A 113 7.81 -18.93 -1.93
N LEU A 114 6.55 -18.63 -1.64
CA LEU A 114 5.42 -19.02 -2.48
C LEU A 114 5.24 -18.09 -3.69
N ALA A 115 5.66 -16.84 -3.56
CA ALA A 115 5.48 -15.83 -4.59
C ALA A 115 6.45 -16.03 -5.77
N ALA A 116 5.92 -16.07 -6.99
CA ALA A 116 6.75 -15.97 -8.18
C ALA A 116 7.34 -14.55 -8.32
N PRO A 117 8.49 -14.39 -9.00
CA PRO A 117 9.09 -13.08 -9.22
C PRO A 117 8.10 -12.08 -9.85
N GLY A 118 7.90 -10.93 -9.19
CA GLY A 118 6.98 -9.89 -9.65
C GLY A 118 5.49 -10.19 -9.46
N GLN A 119 5.13 -11.27 -8.77
CA GLN A 119 3.74 -11.63 -8.51
C GLN A 119 3.11 -10.73 -7.43
N ILE A 120 3.89 -10.29 -6.42
CA ILE A 120 3.45 -9.31 -5.42
C ILE A 120 3.76 -7.90 -5.92
N VAL A 121 2.74 -7.08 -6.01
CA VAL A 121 2.85 -5.65 -6.35
C VAL A 121 2.41 -4.83 -5.14
N PRO A 122 3.29 -4.02 -4.55
CA PRO A 122 2.95 -3.24 -3.37
C PRO A 122 1.96 -2.12 -3.68
N VAL A 123 1.00 -1.92 -2.78
CA VAL A 123 0.02 -0.83 -2.82
C VAL A 123 0.31 0.21 -1.75
N ASP A 124 1.04 -0.14 -0.69
CA ASP A 124 1.56 0.85 0.25
C ASP A 124 2.37 1.92 -0.50
N SER A 125 2.17 3.21 -0.18
CA SER A 125 2.69 4.32 -0.99
C SER A 125 4.21 4.31 -1.10
N GLU A 126 4.90 4.04 0.00
CA GLU A 126 6.35 4.00 0.08
C GLU A 126 6.93 2.84 -0.74
N HIS A 127 6.34 1.66 -0.62
CA HIS A 127 6.80 0.46 -1.34
C HIS A 127 6.46 0.53 -2.83
N SER A 128 5.30 1.10 -3.18
CA SER A 128 4.97 1.40 -4.56
C SER A 128 5.97 2.37 -5.18
N ALA A 129 6.41 3.40 -4.42
CA ALA A 129 7.43 4.35 -4.86
C ALA A 129 8.78 3.66 -5.10
N ILE A 130 9.22 2.79 -4.16
CA ILE A 130 10.44 1.99 -4.32
C ILE A 130 10.34 1.08 -5.53
N ALA A 131 9.24 0.33 -5.69
CA ALA A 131 9.03 -0.55 -6.85
C ALA A 131 9.10 0.21 -8.18
N GLN A 132 8.64 1.47 -8.22
CA GLN A 132 8.75 2.33 -9.39
C GLN A 132 10.19 2.79 -9.64
N ALA A 133 10.92 3.19 -8.58
CA ALA A 133 12.29 3.66 -8.66
C ALA A 133 13.27 2.54 -9.05
N LEU A 134 13.07 1.33 -8.55
CA LEU A 134 13.85 0.13 -8.88
C LEU A 134 13.81 -0.26 -10.38
N ARG A 135 12.84 0.24 -11.13
CA ARG A 135 12.79 0.06 -12.60
C ARG A 135 13.89 0.81 -13.35
N SER A 136 14.63 1.68 -12.67
CA SER A 136 15.67 2.52 -13.26
C SER A 136 17.06 1.91 -13.23
N GLY A 137 17.22 0.72 -12.63
CA GLY A 137 18.49 0.00 -12.54
C GLY A 137 18.30 -1.47 -12.27
N THR A 138 19.40 -2.18 -12.03
CA THR A 138 19.42 -3.59 -11.66
C THR A 138 19.61 -3.77 -10.14
N PRO A 139 19.26 -4.93 -9.55
CA PRO A 139 19.37 -5.14 -8.11
C PRO A 139 20.78 -4.96 -7.53
N ASP A 140 21.82 -5.29 -8.29
CA ASP A 140 23.23 -5.13 -7.92
C ASP A 140 23.72 -3.68 -7.96
N GLU A 141 23.00 -2.80 -8.65
CA GLU A 141 23.28 -1.36 -8.67
C GLU A 141 22.61 -0.61 -7.51
N VAL A 142 21.71 -1.24 -6.76
CA VAL A 142 21.05 -0.61 -5.61
C VAL A 142 22.02 -0.48 -4.44
N ARG A 143 22.31 0.75 -4.01
CA ARG A 143 23.09 1.02 -2.81
C ARG A 143 22.25 0.87 -1.55
N ARG A 144 21.10 1.57 -1.51
CA ARG A 144 20.16 1.51 -0.39
C ARG A 144 18.76 1.98 -0.78
N LEU A 145 17.79 1.60 0.00
CA LEU A 145 16.42 2.13 -0.04
C LEU A 145 16.28 3.24 1.00
N VAL A 146 15.53 4.30 0.66
CA VAL A 146 15.23 5.39 1.59
C VAL A 146 13.72 5.56 1.67
N LEU A 147 13.15 5.10 2.78
CA LEU A 147 11.73 5.24 3.09
C LEU A 147 11.47 6.63 3.67
N THR A 148 10.41 7.29 3.21
CA THR A 148 9.97 8.53 3.83
C THR A 148 8.88 8.28 4.88
N ALA A 149 8.82 9.12 5.89
CA ALA A 149 7.77 9.13 6.91
C ALA A 149 7.19 10.54 7.04
N SER A 150 5.89 10.68 7.28
CA SER A 150 5.30 11.98 7.60
C SER A 150 5.75 12.54 8.95
N GLY A 151 6.24 11.66 9.84
CA GLY A 151 6.55 11.95 11.24
C GLY A 151 5.34 11.81 12.18
N GLY A 152 4.13 11.62 11.64
CA GLY A 152 2.92 11.44 12.44
C GLY A 152 2.45 12.72 13.18
N PRO A 153 1.38 12.62 14.01
CA PRO A 153 0.79 13.76 14.69
C PRO A 153 1.63 14.31 15.86
N PHE A 154 2.66 13.56 16.28
CA PHE A 154 3.49 13.95 17.42
C PHE A 154 4.91 14.40 17.04
N ARG A 155 5.18 14.57 15.76
CA ARG A 155 6.47 15.07 15.26
C ARG A 155 6.88 16.36 15.99
N GLY A 156 8.13 16.43 16.44
CA GLY A 156 8.69 17.56 17.18
C GLY A 156 8.29 17.64 18.66
N ARG A 157 7.51 16.68 19.17
CA ARG A 157 7.19 16.61 20.60
C ARG A 157 8.22 15.76 21.34
N ARG A 158 8.61 16.23 22.53
CA ARG A 158 9.50 15.48 23.42
C ARG A 158 8.75 14.37 24.15
N ARG A 159 9.47 13.33 24.57
CA ARG A 159 8.91 12.17 25.27
C ARG A 159 8.08 12.52 26.52
N ASP A 160 8.52 13.51 27.28
CA ASP A 160 7.81 14.00 28.47
C ASP A 160 6.44 14.63 28.15
N GLU A 161 6.32 15.25 26.97
CA GLU A 161 5.07 15.85 26.48
C GLU A 161 4.06 14.81 25.95
N LEU A 162 4.52 13.58 25.72
CA LEU A 162 3.66 12.49 25.23
C LEU A 162 2.91 11.77 26.36
N ALA A 163 3.27 11.97 27.63
CA ALA A 163 2.64 11.27 28.76
C ALA A 163 1.14 11.52 28.90
N THR A 164 0.62 12.63 28.36
CA THR A 164 -0.78 13.05 28.50
C THR A 164 -1.55 13.04 27.17
N VAL A 165 -0.99 12.47 26.11
CA VAL A 165 -1.68 12.43 24.80
C VAL A 165 -2.90 11.52 24.85
N THR A 166 -3.93 11.93 24.14
CA THR A 166 -5.20 11.22 24.08
C THR A 166 -5.31 10.38 22.80
N PRO A 167 -6.17 9.34 22.76
CA PRO A 167 -6.44 8.59 21.54
C PRO A 167 -6.92 9.48 20.38
N ALA A 168 -7.69 10.53 20.66
CA ALA A 168 -8.15 11.47 19.64
C ALA A 168 -6.97 12.21 18.98
N GLN A 169 -5.97 12.63 19.77
CA GLN A 169 -4.76 13.25 19.24
C GLN A 169 -3.91 12.28 18.41
N ALA A 170 -3.81 11.02 18.83
CA ALA A 170 -3.11 9.99 18.06
C ALA A 170 -3.79 9.68 16.71
N LEU A 171 -5.12 9.84 16.64
CA LEU A 171 -5.89 9.64 15.41
C LEU A 171 -5.93 10.86 14.50
N ALA A 172 -5.41 12.02 14.91
CA ALA A 172 -5.38 13.25 14.12
C ALA A 172 -4.13 13.31 13.24
N HIS A 173 -4.06 12.44 12.21
CA HIS A 173 -2.92 12.44 11.29
C HIS A 173 -2.91 13.72 10.43
N PRO A 174 -1.74 14.41 10.27
CA PRO A 174 -1.68 15.72 9.61
C PRO A 174 -1.91 15.67 8.08
N THR A 175 -1.62 14.55 7.42
CA THR A 175 -1.57 14.47 5.96
C THR A 175 -2.52 13.42 5.38
N TRP A 176 -2.65 12.25 6.02
CA TRP A 176 -3.37 11.10 5.49
C TRP A 176 -4.67 10.83 6.23
N ASP A 177 -5.73 10.52 5.48
CA ASP A 177 -6.96 9.94 6.02
C ASP A 177 -6.91 8.42 5.91
N MET A 178 -6.56 7.76 7.01
CA MET A 178 -6.31 6.32 7.07
C MET A 178 -7.22 5.64 8.09
N GLY A 179 -7.33 4.31 7.98
CA GLY A 179 -8.01 3.50 8.99
C GLY A 179 -7.36 3.65 10.38
N ARG A 180 -8.16 3.48 11.45
CA ARG A 180 -7.75 3.72 12.84
C ARG A 180 -6.48 2.99 13.27
N VAL A 181 -6.29 1.74 12.81
CA VAL A 181 -5.10 0.92 13.14
C VAL A 181 -3.85 1.56 12.54
N VAL A 182 -3.86 1.84 11.25
CA VAL A 182 -2.72 2.45 10.55
C VAL A 182 -2.39 3.83 11.11
N THR A 183 -3.41 4.65 11.40
CA THR A 183 -3.24 5.99 11.99
C THR A 183 -2.60 5.90 13.39
N THR A 184 -3.02 4.94 14.22
CA THR A 184 -2.42 4.72 15.54
C THR A 184 -0.96 4.26 15.42
N ASN A 185 -0.67 3.33 14.49
CA ASN A 185 0.69 2.87 14.22
C ASN A 185 1.58 4.00 13.68
N SER A 186 1.04 4.90 12.87
CA SER A 186 1.74 6.09 12.37
C SER A 186 2.12 7.05 13.50
N ALA A 187 1.22 7.24 14.47
CA ALA A 187 1.46 8.12 15.62
C ALA A 187 2.64 7.68 16.49
N THR A 188 2.98 6.40 16.48
CA THR A 188 4.06 5.79 17.27
C THR A 188 5.27 5.38 16.43
N LEU A 189 5.29 5.69 15.14
CA LEU A 189 6.24 5.20 14.13
C LEU A 189 6.31 3.66 14.00
N VAL A 190 5.46 2.91 14.71
CA VAL A 190 5.34 1.44 14.52
C VAL A 190 5.00 1.12 13.07
N ASN A 191 4.15 1.93 12.42
CA ASN A 191 3.86 1.77 10.99
C ASN A 191 5.14 1.80 10.15
N LYS A 192 6.05 2.72 10.43
CA LYS A 192 7.33 2.82 9.70
C LYS A 192 8.24 1.63 9.97
N GLY A 193 8.28 1.12 11.20
CA GLY A 193 8.97 -0.13 11.52
C GLY A 193 8.42 -1.34 10.74
N LEU A 194 7.09 -1.45 10.64
CA LEU A 194 6.45 -2.48 9.80
C LEU A 194 6.82 -2.30 8.32
N GLU A 195 6.89 -1.09 7.83
CA GLU A 195 7.27 -0.79 6.44
C GLU A 195 8.74 -1.11 6.14
N VAL A 196 9.64 -0.95 7.09
CA VAL A 196 11.05 -1.39 6.95
C VAL A 196 11.11 -2.91 6.78
N ILE A 197 10.33 -3.67 7.59
CA ILE A 197 10.24 -5.13 7.45
C ILE A 197 9.62 -5.50 6.10
N GLU A 198 8.57 -4.83 5.69
CA GLU A 198 7.92 -5.06 4.40
C GLU A 198 8.89 -4.79 3.22
N ALA A 199 9.67 -3.71 3.28
CA ALA A 199 10.67 -3.39 2.25
C ALA A 199 11.73 -4.49 2.12
N HIS A 200 12.23 -4.99 3.26
CA HIS A 200 13.17 -6.12 3.28
C HIS A 200 12.57 -7.35 2.60
N LEU A 201 11.34 -7.73 2.97
CA LEU A 201 10.66 -8.91 2.43
C LEU A 201 10.29 -8.78 0.94
N LEU A 202 9.90 -7.60 0.48
CA LEU A 202 9.50 -7.35 -0.91
C LEU A 202 10.68 -7.27 -1.86
N PHE A 203 11.76 -6.61 -1.44
CA PHE A 203 12.85 -6.23 -2.33
C PHE A 203 14.15 -6.99 -2.07
N GLY A 204 14.21 -7.80 -1.01
CA GLY A 204 15.41 -8.59 -0.67
C GLY A 204 16.63 -7.75 -0.29
N VAL A 205 16.41 -6.50 0.16
CA VAL A 205 17.46 -5.59 0.60
C VAL A 205 17.67 -5.76 2.11
N ASP A 206 18.92 -5.88 2.55
CA ASP A 206 19.26 -6.05 3.96
C ASP A 206 18.87 -4.81 4.79
N TYR A 207 18.54 -5.00 6.06
CA TYR A 207 18.06 -3.94 6.96
C TYR A 207 19.04 -2.78 7.11
N ASP A 208 20.34 -3.04 7.10
CA ASP A 208 21.41 -2.03 7.15
C ASP A 208 21.53 -1.16 5.89
N ARG A 209 20.77 -1.52 4.85
CA ARG A 209 20.65 -0.79 3.59
C ARG A 209 19.24 -0.19 3.40
N ILE A 210 18.45 -0.11 4.47
CA ILE A 210 17.11 0.51 4.45
C ILE A 210 17.12 1.66 5.46
N ASP A 211 17.18 2.89 4.94
CA ASP A 211 17.14 4.10 5.74
C ASP A 211 15.71 4.66 5.82
N VAL A 212 15.45 5.43 6.87
CA VAL A 212 14.20 6.17 7.05
C VAL A 212 14.51 7.65 7.27
N VAL A 213 13.77 8.51 6.56
CA VAL A 213 13.82 9.97 6.72
C VAL A 213 12.42 10.53 6.93
N VAL A 214 12.30 11.57 7.74
CA VAL A 214 11.03 12.27 7.93
C VAL A 214 10.87 13.33 6.83
N HIS A 215 9.79 13.22 6.07
CA HIS A 215 9.41 14.16 5.00
C HIS A 215 7.96 14.63 5.23
N PRO A 216 7.75 15.71 6.00
CA PRO A 216 6.43 16.11 6.47
C PRO A 216 5.43 16.42 5.37
N GLN A 217 5.92 16.93 4.22
CA GLN A 217 5.08 17.30 3.10
C GLN A 217 4.49 16.08 2.37
N SER A 218 5.06 14.88 2.59
CA SER A 218 4.63 13.61 1.96
C SER A 218 4.43 13.69 0.45
N VAL A 219 5.27 14.48 -0.23
CA VAL A 219 5.28 14.63 -1.69
C VAL A 219 6.22 13.60 -2.31
N VAL A 220 7.41 13.41 -1.74
CA VAL A 220 8.31 12.30 -2.08
C VAL A 220 7.93 11.10 -1.23
N HIS A 221 7.48 10.03 -1.88
CA HIS A 221 6.94 8.86 -1.17
C HIS A 221 8.01 7.84 -0.78
N SER A 222 9.09 7.70 -1.52
CA SER A 222 10.34 6.99 -1.17
C SER A 222 11.34 7.13 -2.31
N MET A 223 12.57 6.67 -2.07
CA MET A 223 13.69 6.81 -2.99
C MET A 223 14.56 5.55 -3.02
N VAL A 224 15.27 5.36 -4.13
CA VAL A 224 16.34 4.36 -4.25
C VAL A 224 17.62 5.11 -4.59
N GLU A 225 18.65 4.91 -3.78
CA GLU A 225 20.01 5.40 -4.05
C GLU A 225 20.82 4.29 -4.73
N PHE A 226 21.47 4.62 -5.84
CA PHE A 226 22.27 3.70 -6.63
C PHE A 226 23.77 3.84 -6.32
N ILE A 227 24.58 2.87 -6.73
CA ILE A 227 26.02 2.81 -6.44
C ILE A 227 26.81 3.94 -7.07
N ASP A 228 26.30 4.58 -8.12
CA ASP A 228 26.88 5.75 -8.77
C ASP A 228 26.59 7.07 -8.02
N GLY A 229 25.82 7.02 -6.93
CA GLY A 229 25.39 8.17 -6.14
C GLY A 229 24.11 8.83 -6.64
N SER A 230 23.53 8.37 -7.74
CA SER A 230 22.22 8.88 -8.19
C SER A 230 21.10 8.42 -7.27
N THR A 231 20.07 9.25 -7.13
CA THR A 231 18.86 8.91 -6.36
C THR A 231 17.63 9.07 -7.24
N ILE A 232 16.85 8.02 -7.37
CA ILE A 232 15.56 8.02 -8.07
C ILE A 232 14.43 8.03 -7.07
N ALA A 233 13.57 9.04 -7.15
CA ALA A 233 12.46 9.24 -6.24
C ALA A 233 11.13 9.25 -6.99
N GLN A 234 10.07 8.71 -6.38
CA GLN A 234 8.72 8.93 -6.86
C GLN A 234 8.09 10.08 -6.06
N ALA A 235 7.62 11.10 -6.78
CA ALA A 235 6.96 12.26 -6.20
C ALA A 235 5.57 12.46 -6.80
N SER A 236 4.59 12.73 -5.94
CA SER A 236 3.21 13.08 -6.30
C SER A 236 2.50 13.72 -5.09
N PRO A 237 1.38 14.40 -5.27
CA PRO A 237 0.50 14.68 -4.14
C PRO A 237 0.12 13.39 -3.41
N PRO A 238 -0.12 13.43 -2.07
CA PRO A 238 -0.51 12.27 -1.29
C PRO A 238 -1.90 11.77 -1.70
N ASP A 239 -1.95 10.72 -2.52
CA ASP A 239 -3.18 10.14 -3.06
C ASP A 239 -3.00 8.62 -3.27
N MET A 240 -3.68 7.83 -2.45
CA MET A 240 -3.60 6.36 -2.53
C MET A 240 -4.15 5.77 -3.83
N ARG A 241 -4.95 6.52 -4.60
CA ARG A 241 -5.41 6.05 -5.91
C ARG A 241 -4.26 5.82 -6.89
N LEU A 242 -3.14 6.53 -6.75
CA LEU A 242 -1.95 6.31 -7.58
C LEU A 242 -1.34 4.92 -7.37
N PRO A 243 -0.88 4.53 -6.17
CA PRO A 243 -0.33 3.20 -5.94
C PRO A 243 -1.38 2.09 -6.11
N ILE A 244 -2.65 2.33 -5.76
CA ILE A 244 -3.73 1.39 -6.02
C ILE A 244 -3.85 1.11 -7.52
N SER A 245 -3.96 2.15 -8.36
CA SER A 245 -4.11 1.99 -9.80
C SER A 245 -2.92 1.27 -10.44
N LEU A 246 -1.72 1.56 -9.93
CA LEU A 246 -0.50 0.90 -10.38
C LEU A 246 -0.50 -0.58 -9.98
N GLY A 247 -0.94 -0.92 -8.76
CA GLY A 247 -1.13 -2.30 -8.30
C GLY A 247 -2.12 -3.07 -9.17
N LEU A 248 -3.20 -2.41 -9.59
CA LEU A 248 -4.24 -3.01 -10.43
C LEU A 248 -3.75 -3.27 -11.88
N ASP A 249 -2.82 -2.48 -12.41
CA ASP A 249 -2.39 -2.59 -13.82
C ASP A 249 -0.87 -2.70 -14.00
N TRP A 250 -0.13 -3.09 -12.97
CA TRP A 250 1.31 -3.25 -13.03
C TRP A 250 1.76 -4.02 -14.28
N PRO A 251 2.82 -3.57 -14.97
CA PRO A 251 3.66 -2.38 -14.69
C PRO A 251 3.18 -1.09 -15.37
N ARG A 252 1.96 -1.06 -15.91
CA ARG A 252 1.43 0.07 -16.69
C ARG A 252 0.80 1.13 -15.80
N ARG A 253 0.92 2.39 -16.21
CA ARG A 253 0.26 3.50 -15.53
C ARG A 253 -1.17 3.69 -16.05
N VAL A 254 -2.06 4.10 -15.15
CA VAL A 254 -3.46 4.42 -15.47
C VAL A 254 -3.60 5.95 -15.54
N ALA A 255 -3.99 6.46 -16.70
CA ALA A 255 -4.12 7.90 -16.91
C ALA A 255 -5.29 8.50 -16.12
N GLY A 256 -5.12 9.73 -15.63
CA GLY A 256 -6.21 10.52 -15.03
C GLY A 256 -6.59 10.12 -13.60
N VAL A 257 -5.78 9.30 -12.91
CA VAL A 257 -6.08 8.80 -11.56
C VAL A 257 -5.75 9.84 -10.48
N GLY A 258 -4.60 10.49 -10.58
CA GLY A 258 -4.13 11.47 -9.61
C GLY A 258 -3.85 12.83 -10.25
N ALA A 259 -3.83 13.87 -9.44
CA ALA A 259 -3.42 15.21 -9.87
C ALA A 259 -1.90 15.27 -10.05
N PRO A 260 -1.39 15.99 -11.08
CA PRO A 260 0.05 16.25 -11.20
C PRO A 260 0.50 17.29 -10.16
N LEU A 261 1.80 17.29 -9.88
CA LEU A 261 2.44 18.39 -9.15
C LEU A 261 2.44 19.67 -10.01
N ASP A 262 2.29 20.82 -9.37
CA ASP A 262 2.41 22.13 -10.01
C ASP A 262 3.87 22.58 -10.02
N TRP A 263 4.57 22.34 -11.12
CA TRP A 263 5.98 22.72 -11.31
C TRP A 263 6.17 24.20 -11.67
N THR A 264 5.09 24.97 -11.75
CA THR A 264 5.15 26.42 -12.02
C THR A 264 5.35 27.26 -10.77
N ARG A 265 5.21 26.64 -9.59
CA ARG A 265 5.37 27.30 -8.28
C ARG A 265 6.61 26.79 -7.57
N ALA A 266 7.30 27.70 -6.90
CA ALA A 266 8.36 27.31 -5.99
C ALA A 266 7.79 26.47 -4.83
N SER A 267 8.45 25.36 -4.51
CA SER A 267 8.11 24.50 -3.38
C SER A 267 9.38 24.11 -2.64
N GLU A 268 9.28 23.99 -1.34
CA GLU A 268 10.37 23.53 -0.48
C GLU A 268 10.00 22.16 0.08
N TRP A 269 10.93 21.22 -0.06
CA TRP A 269 10.79 19.86 0.48
C TRP A 269 11.91 19.63 1.49
N THR A 270 11.55 19.24 2.69
CA THR A 270 12.48 19.01 3.79
C THR A 270 12.58 17.53 4.11
N PHE A 271 13.79 17.10 4.47
CA PHE A 271 14.07 15.74 4.94
C PHE A 271 14.82 15.87 6.25
N GLU A 272 14.29 15.24 7.30
CA GLU A 272 14.79 15.30 8.66
C GLU A 272 15.23 13.89 9.08
N SER A 273 16.20 13.77 9.98
CA SER A 273 16.51 12.50 10.64
C SER A 273 15.33 12.06 11.51
N LEU A 274 15.21 10.74 11.73
CA LEU A 274 14.32 10.25 12.79
C LEU A 274 14.79 10.82 14.12
N ASP A 275 13.83 11.24 14.93
CA ASP A 275 14.02 11.58 16.34
C ASP A 275 13.74 10.32 17.15
N ASP A 276 14.80 9.77 17.80
CA ASP A 276 14.77 8.53 18.57
C ASP A 276 14.13 8.72 19.97
#